data_b965498689059b30f13bdddb6baf9852
#
_entry.id   b965498689059b30f13bdddb6baf9852
#
_cell.length_a   1.000
_cell.length_b   1.000
_cell.length_c   1.000
_cell.angle_alpha   90.00
_cell.angle_beta   90.00
_cell.angle_gamma   90.00
#
_symmetry.space_group_name_H-M   'P 1'
#
loop_
_entity.id
_entity.type
_entity.pdbx_description
1 polymer ?
#
loop_
_entity_poly.entity_id
_entity_poly.type
_entity_poly.pdbx_seq_one_letter_code
_entity_poly.pdbx_strand_id
1 'polypeptide(L)'
;MKGTDNFKGLLGINLVEVKDGYAKMTMQVTKAHTNALGFTHGGAIFSFADCAFAEAANSGDKVAVAVQVSINYIRPTSEGDFLTAEAMRVSEGKTFGLYNITVRKGDKIIAVFNGLSYKQ
;
A
#
# COMPACT_ATOMS: atom_id res chain seq x y z
N MET A 1 -11.08 -8.82 2.42
CA MET A 1 -10.04 -9.82 2.75
C MET A 1 -10.36 -10.41 4.11
N LYS A 2 -10.29 -11.71 4.24
CA LYS A 2 -10.56 -12.40 5.51
C LYS A 2 -9.30 -12.44 6.36
N GLY A 3 -9.48 -12.47 7.67
CA GLY A 3 -8.40 -12.56 8.63
C GLY A 3 -7.86 -11.20 9.04
N THR A 4 -6.90 -11.22 9.95
CA THR A 4 -6.31 -10.03 10.54
C THR A 4 -4.90 -9.84 10.00
N ASP A 5 -4.63 -8.66 9.45
CA ASP A 5 -3.28 -8.28 9.05
C ASP A 5 -2.58 -7.67 10.28
N ASN A 6 -1.83 -8.50 10.98
CA ASN A 6 -1.15 -8.07 12.20
C ASN A 6 -0.09 -7.00 11.93
N PHE A 7 0.60 -7.11 10.80
CA PHE A 7 1.64 -6.16 10.44
C PHE A 7 1.06 -4.78 10.12
N LYS A 8 -0.09 -4.76 9.46
CA LYS A 8 -0.84 -3.51 9.21
C LYS A 8 -1.16 -2.81 10.53
N GLY A 9 -1.63 -3.58 11.52
CA GLY A 9 -1.93 -3.05 12.84
C GLY A 9 -0.71 -2.49 13.54
N LEU A 10 0.43 -3.19 13.45
CA LEU A 10 1.68 -2.76 14.05
C LEU A 10 2.14 -1.42 13.48
N LEU A 11 1.93 -1.19 12.19
CA LEU A 11 2.34 0.06 11.53
C LEU A 11 1.32 1.19 11.70
N GLY A 12 0.15 0.91 12.25
CA GLY A 12 -0.89 1.93 12.42
C GLY A 12 -1.57 2.31 11.12
N ILE A 13 -1.68 1.36 10.18
CA ILE A 13 -2.32 1.58 8.88
C ILE A 13 -3.82 1.34 9.02
N ASN A 14 -4.62 2.28 8.52
CA ASN A 14 -6.08 2.21 8.59
C ASN A 14 -6.69 2.03 7.21
N LEU A 15 -7.64 1.11 7.10
CA LEU A 15 -8.42 0.91 5.88
C LEU A 15 -9.56 1.92 5.86
N VAL A 16 -9.64 2.71 4.77
CA VAL A 16 -10.68 3.72 4.60
C VAL A 16 -11.79 3.21 3.69
N GLU A 17 -11.41 2.58 2.57
CA GLU A 17 -12.37 2.11 1.58
C GLU A 17 -11.77 0.95 0.82
N VAL A 18 -12.62 -0.05 0.51
CA VAL A 18 -12.28 -1.13 -0.41
C VAL A 18 -13.49 -1.43 -1.27
N LYS A 19 -13.25 -1.61 -2.55
CA LYS A 19 -14.26 -2.06 -3.52
C LYS A 19 -13.54 -2.83 -4.62
N ASP A 20 -14.27 -3.35 -5.60
CA ASP A 20 -13.67 -4.22 -6.61
C ASP A 20 -12.46 -3.55 -7.28
N GLY A 21 -11.27 -4.13 -7.08
CA GLY A 21 -10.01 -3.65 -7.67
C GLY A 21 -9.49 -2.33 -7.13
N TYR A 22 -9.98 -1.88 -5.96
CA TYR A 22 -9.61 -0.59 -5.40
C TYR A 22 -9.49 -0.69 -3.88
N ALA A 23 -8.51 0.01 -3.32
CA ALA A 23 -8.40 0.19 -1.88
C ALA A 23 -7.78 1.54 -1.56
N LYS A 24 -8.24 2.14 -0.47
CA LYS A 24 -7.68 3.39 0.06
C LYS A 24 -7.36 3.18 1.52
N MET A 25 -6.15 3.53 1.90
CA MET A 25 -5.64 3.39 3.27
C MET A 25 -4.93 4.66 3.69
N THR A 26 -4.83 4.86 5.00
CA THR A 26 -4.12 6.00 5.58
C THR A 26 -3.14 5.54 6.63
N MET A 27 -2.09 6.34 6.84
CA MET A 27 -1.09 6.10 7.87
C MET A 27 -0.56 7.43 8.38
N GLN A 28 -0.63 7.62 9.70
CA GLN A 28 0.02 8.75 10.36
C GLN A 28 1.48 8.35 10.61
N VAL A 29 2.43 9.12 10.10
CA VAL A 29 3.84 8.83 10.34
C VAL A 29 4.21 9.17 11.77
N THR A 30 4.71 8.19 12.51
CA THR A 30 5.18 8.35 13.87
C THR A 30 6.68 8.17 13.92
N LYS A 31 7.27 8.44 15.08
CA LYS A 31 8.71 8.24 15.29
C LYS A 31 9.14 6.81 14.99
N ALA A 32 8.28 5.82 15.27
CA ALA A 32 8.56 4.41 15.02
C ALA A 32 8.74 4.08 13.54
N HIS A 33 8.23 4.94 12.65
CA HIS A 33 8.37 4.75 11.19
C HIS A 33 9.65 5.37 10.61
N THR A 34 10.44 6.06 11.43
CA THR A 34 11.57 6.85 10.91
C THR A 34 12.86 6.06 10.86
N ASN A 35 13.74 6.47 9.95
CA ASN A 35 15.08 5.91 9.81
C ASN A 35 16.10 6.74 10.60
N ALA A 36 17.39 6.37 10.50
CA ALA A 36 18.46 7.04 11.23
C ALA A 36 18.65 8.50 10.80
N LEU A 37 18.16 8.89 9.62
CA LEU A 37 18.28 10.25 9.10
C LEU A 37 17.11 11.15 9.52
N GLY A 38 16.11 10.58 10.20
CA GLY A 38 14.92 11.33 10.63
C GLY A 38 13.79 11.38 9.61
N PHE A 39 13.92 10.68 8.48
CA PHE A 39 12.86 10.57 7.48
C PHE A 39 12.07 9.28 7.70
N THR A 40 10.88 9.22 7.12
CA THR A 40 10.09 7.98 7.11
C THR A 40 10.91 6.90 6.41
N HIS A 41 11.07 5.75 7.06
CA HIS A 41 11.81 4.62 6.52
C HIS A 41 11.15 4.14 5.22
N GLY A 42 11.97 3.87 4.19
CA GLY A 42 11.46 3.31 2.94
C GLY A 42 10.68 2.02 3.13
N GLY A 43 11.08 1.20 4.10
CA GLY A 43 10.35 -0.02 4.46
C GLY A 43 8.95 0.25 4.97
N ALA A 44 8.73 1.36 5.68
CA ALA A 44 7.40 1.73 6.16
C ALA A 44 6.52 2.17 4.99
N ILE A 45 7.05 2.97 4.07
CA ILE A 45 6.32 3.39 2.86
C ILE A 45 6.00 2.17 1.99
N PHE A 46 6.96 1.27 1.79
CA PHE A 46 6.76 0.04 1.04
C PHE A 46 5.63 -0.80 1.64
N SER A 47 5.68 -1.03 2.95
CA SER A 47 4.68 -1.85 3.64
C SER A 47 3.30 -1.22 3.58
N PHE A 48 3.22 0.11 3.67
CA PHE A 48 1.98 0.85 3.54
C PHE A 48 1.36 0.65 2.15
N ALA A 49 2.16 0.83 1.10
CA ALA A 49 1.71 0.61 -0.28
C ALA A 49 1.33 -0.86 -0.50
N ASP A 50 2.11 -1.79 0.04
CA ASP A 50 1.86 -3.22 -0.11
C ASP A 50 0.56 -3.64 0.58
N CYS A 51 0.23 -3.04 1.71
CA CYS A 51 -1.06 -3.29 2.39
C CYS A 51 -2.24 -2.85 1.50
N ALA A 52 -2.14 -1.69 0.86
CA ALA A 52 -3.18 -1.22 -0.05
C ALA A 52 -3.31 -2.13 -1.27
N PHE A 53 -2.16 -2.58 -1.81
CA PHE A 53 -2.14 -3.54 -2.91
C PHE A 53 -2.85 -4.84 -2.50
N ALA A 54 -2.54 -5.39 -1.33
CA ALA A 54 -3.14 -6.62 -0.85
C ALA A 54 -4.66 -6.49 -0.70
N GLU A 55 -5.14 -5.37 -0.16
CA GLU A 55 -6.58 -5.13 -0.02
C GLU A 55 -7.28 -5.05 -1.37
N ALA A 56 -6.70 -4.34 -2.34
CA ALA A 56 -7.28 -4.23 -3.68
C ALA A 56 -7.25 -5.57 -4.41
N ALA A 57 -6.14 -6.30 -4.32
CA ALA A 57 -5.98 -7.59 -5.01
C ALA A 57 -6.89 -8.67 -4.42
N ASN A 58 -7.26 -8.56 -3.15
CA ASN A 58 -8.14 -9.50 -2.45
C ASN A 58 -9.56 -8.96 -2.29
N SER A 59 -9.96 -8.00 -3.10
CA SER A 59 -11.29 -7.40 -3.03
C SER A 59 -12.39 -8.27 -3.63
N GLY A 60 -12.01 -9.31 -4.38
CA GLY A 60 -12.94 -10.29 -4.94
C GLY A 60 -13.02 -11.57 -4.10
N ASP A 61 -13.46 -12.64 -4.73
CA ASP A 61 -13.70 -13.93 -4.06
C ASP A 61 -12.43 -14.77 -3.90
N LYS A 62 -11.44 -14.58 -4.77
CA LYS A 62 -10.23 -15.40 -4.77
C LYS A 62 -9.12 -14.75 -3.98
N VAL A 63 -8.35 -15.56 -3.28
CA VAL A 63 -7.15 -15.11 -2.61
C VAL A 63 -6.07 -14.82 -3.65
N ALA A 64 -5.40 -13.69 -3.52
CA ALA A 64 -4.31 -13.29 -4.40
C ALA A 64 -3.09 -12.94 -3.57
N VAL A 65 -1.92 -13.32 -4.07
CA VAL A 65 -0.64 -13.04 -3.44
C VAL A 65 0.27 -12.28 -4.39
N ALA A 66 1.17 -11.48 -3.85
CA ALA A 66 2.14 -10.73 -4.65
C ALA A 66 3.19 -11.67 -5.23
N VAL A 67 3.52 -11.50 -6.51
CA VAL A 67 4.60 -12.26 -7.14
C VAL A 67 5.72 -11.37 -7.65
N GLN A 68 5.42 -10.10 -7.94
CA GLN A 68 6.45 -9.13 -8.33
C GLN A 68 5.95 -7.75 -7.97
N VAL A 69 6.80 -6.96 -7.34
CA VAL A 69 6.48 -5.58 -7.00
C VAL A 69 7.70 -4.70 -7.27
N SER A 70 7.43 -3.42 -7.53
CA SER A 70 8.47 -2.41 -7.64
C SER A 70 7.96 -1.11 -7.06
N ILE A 71 8.86 -0.30 -6.54
CA ILE A 71 8.49 0.98 -5.95
C ILE A 71 9.52 2.04 -6.33
N ASN A 72 9.01 3.25 -6.57
CA ASN A 72 9.83 4.44 -6.74
C ASN A 72 9.48 5.42 -5.63
N TYR A 73 10.47 5.83 -4.86
CA TYR A 73 10.33 6.83 -3.81
C TYR A 73 10.59 8.20 -4.42
N ILE A 74 9.57 9.06 -4.42
CA ILE A 74 9.61 10.34 -5.14
C ILE A 74 10.00 11.48 -4.20
N ARG A 75 9.43 11.51 -2.98
CA ARG A 75 9.66 12.57 -2.00
C ARG A 75 9.80 12.00 -0.61
N PRO A 76 10.69 12.57 0.23
CA PRO A 76 10.78 12.15 1.63
C PRO A 76 9.57 12.67 2.43
N THR A 77 9.25 11.94 3.49
CA THR A 77 8.30 12.40 4.50
C THR A 77 8.93 12.21 5.87
N SER A 78 8.28 12.74 6.90
CA SER A 78 8.82 12.71 8.25
C SER A 78 7.71 12.56 9.29
N GLU A 79 8.12 12.39 10.52
CA GLU A 79 7.19 12.27 11.65
C GLU A 79 6.17 13.42 11.63
N GLY A 80 4.89 13.08 11.84
CA GLY A 80 3.80 14.03 11.81
C GLY A 80 3.08 14.11 10.46
N ASP A 81 3.67 13.61 9.39
CA ASP A 81 3.00 13.61 8.08
C ASP A 81 1.89 12.57 8.05
N PHE A 82 0.78 12.93 7.41
CA PHE A 82 -0.35 12.04 7.22
C PHE A 82 -0.40 11.60 5.76
N LEU A 83 -0.34 10.27 5.54
CA LEU A 83 -0.21 9.70 4.20
C LEU A 83 -1.46 8.93 3.80
N THR A 84 -1.75 8.96 2.50
CA THR A 84 -2.84 8.20 1.90
C THR A 84 -2.25 7.31 0.81
N ALA A 85 -2.65 6.03 0.79
CA ALA A 85 -2.30 5.10 -0.28
C ALA A 85 -3.57 4.70 -1.00
N GLU A 86 -3.56 4.81 -2.32
CA GLU A 86 -4.66 4.34 -3.16
C GLU A 86 -4.15 3.31 -4.13
N ALA A 87 -4.76 2.12 -4.10
CA ALA A 87 -4.46 1.02 -4.99
C ALA A 87 -5.57 0.90 -6.03
N MET A 88 -5.18 0.82 -7.30
CA MET A 88 -6.12 0.73 -8.40
C MET A 88 -5.69 -0.37 -9.35
N ARG A 89 -6.62 -1.25 -9.71
CA ARG A 89 -6.38 -2.29 -10.70
C ARG A 89 -6.17 -1.65 -12.07
N VAL A 90 -5.08 -2.02 -12.73
CA VAL A 90 -4.76 -1.58 -14.08
C VAL A 90 -5.28 -2.61 -15.09
N SER A 91 -5.07 -3.89 -14.80
CA SER A 91 -5.43 -4.97 -15.69
C SER A 91 -5.64 -6.24 -14.88
N GLU A 92 -6.57 -7.07 -15.29
CA GLU A 92 -6.81 -8.35 -14.63
C GLU A 92 -7.10 -9.41 -15.67
N GLY A 93 -6.34 -10.50 -15.59
CA GLY A 93 -6.59 -11.71 -16.34
C GLY A 93 -7.16 -12.79 -15.45
N LYS A 94 -7.18 -14.01 -15.96
CA LYS A 94 -7.69 -15.17 -15.22
C LYS A 94 -6.80 -15.51 -14.04
N THR A 95 -5.49 -15.34 -14.17
CA THR A 95 -4.49 -15.77 -13.20
C THR A 95 -3.79 -14.58 -12.52
N PHE A 96 -3.47 -13.53 -13.29
CA PHE A 96 -2.70 -12.40 -12.80
C PHE A 96 -3.51 -11.13 -12.79
N GLY A 97 -3.18 -10.24 -11.84
CA GLY A 97 -3.71 -8.88 -11.79
C GLY A 97 -2.59 -7.89 -11.63
N LEU A 98 -2.65 -6.78 -12.36
CA LEU A 98 -1.68 -5.70 -12.28
C LEU A 98 -2.33 -4.49 -11.60
N TYR A 99 -1.64 -3.93 -10.60
CA TYR A 99 -2.15 -2.83 -9.79
C TYR A 99 -1.14 -1.71 -9.70
N ASN A 100 -1.65 -0.49 -9.69
CA ASN A 100 -0.85 0.71 -9.41
C ASN A 100 -1.28 1.27 -8.07
N ILE A 101 -0.30 1.58 -7.22
CA ILE A 101 -0.55 2.13 -5.89
C ILE A 101 0.22 3.45 -5.79
N THR A 102 -0.49 4.51 -5.45
CA THR A 102 0.12 5.83 -5.27
C THR A 102 0.00 6.24 -3.80
N VAL A 103 1.14 6.59 -3.21
CA VAL A 103 1.19 7.13 -1.85
C VAL A 103 1.32 8.65 -1.96
N ARG A 104 0.44 9.36 -1.25
CA ARG A 104 0.38 10.82 -1.29
C ARG A 104 0.42 11.42 0.11
N LYS A 105 0.94 12.66 0.16
CA LYS A 105 0.76 13.58 1.28
C LYS A 105 -0.01 14.76 0.71
N GLY A 106 -1.30 14.86 1.06
CA GLY A 106 -2.19 15.79 0.38
C GLY A 106 -2.25 15.46 -1.11
N ASP A 107 -1.93 16.43 -1.96
CA ASP A 107 -1.90 16.23 -3.41
C ASP A 107 -0.51 15.87 -3.95
N LYS A 108 0.51 15.80 -3.08
CA LYS A 108 1.89 15.50 -3.49
C LYS A 108 2.13 14.00 -3.52
N ILE A 109 2.69 13.52 -4.61
CA ILE A 109 3.06 12.11 -4.75
C ILE A 109 4.35 11.84 -3.96
N ILE A 110 4.28 10.87 -3.06
CA ILE A 110 5.40 10.45 -2.21
C ILE A 110 6.09 9.24 -2.80
N ALA A 111 5.31 8.27 -3.28
CA ALA A 111 5.85 7.05 -3.87
C ALA A 111 4.84 6.47 -4.85
N VAL A 112 5.37 5.73 -5.84
CA VAL A 112 4.56 4.96 -6.79
C VAL A 112 5.02 3.52 -6.73
N PHE A 113 4.06 2.62 -6.55
CA PHE A 113 4.27 1.19 -6.36
C PHE A 113 3.46 0.45 -7.42
N ASN A 114 4.07 -0.55 -8.04
CA ASN A 114 3.37 -1.41 -8.99
C ASN A 114 3.49 -2.85 -8.54
N GLY A 115 2.38 -3.55 -8.54
CA GLY A 115 2.33 -4.93 -8.08
C GLY A 115 1.60 -5.85 -9.03
N LEU A 116 2.19 -7.03 -9.24
CA LEU A 116 1.59 -8.12 -9.98
C LEU A 116 1.15 -9.18 -8.96
N SER A 117 -0.13 -9.52 -8.98
CA SER A 117 -0.70 -10.52 -8.09
C SER A 117 -1.01 -11.80 -8.85
N TYR A 118 -0.96 -12.91 -8.15
CA TYR A 118 -1.32 -14.24 -8.64
C TYR A 118 -2.54 -14.73 -7.85
N LYS A 119 -3.59 -15.07 -8.57
CA LYS A 119 -4.83 -15.58 -7.95
C LYS A 119 -4.72 -17.08 -7.71
N GLN A 120 -5.16 -17.46 -6.55
CA GLN A 120 -5.16 -18.86 -6.13
C GLN A 120 -6.50 -19.51 -6.40
#